data_e9aae2bcf0bd70299cbd11ef33a78050
#
_entry.id   e9aae2bcf0bd70299cbd11ef33a78050
#
_cell.length_a   1.000
_cell.length_b   1.000
_cell.length_c   1.000
_cell.angle_alpha   90.00
_cell.angle_beta   90.00
_cell.angle_gamma   90.00
#
_symmetry.space_group_name_H-M   'P 1'
#
loop_
_entity.id
_entity.type
_entity.pdbx_description
1 polymer ?
#
loop_
_entity_poly.entity_id
_entity_poly.type
_entity_poly.pdbx_seq_one_letter_code
_entity_poly.pdbx_strand_id
1 'polypeptide(L)'
;MMRNVRFKKRQNLLLSLLIVVGQFLAMPLSQADRIKDIATLQGVQANQLVGVGLVTGLDGTGDQTTQAPFTAESFRAYLDQFGIPIPPGSNFQTRNIAVVSVQAELPAFAKPGQSIDVTVSSLANAASLRGGTLERTFLMGVDGEVYAIAQGNLIVGGLGVQGADGSSVSINVPSVGRIPGGASTVKEVETAFNQGDSITFN
;
A
#
# COMPACT_ATOMS: atom_id res chain seq x y z
N MET A 1 79.83 -15.31 -22.20
CA MET A 1 78.76 -16.34 -21.97
C MET A 1 77.95 -16.06 -20.71
N MET A 2 78.30 -15.08 -19.80
CA MET A 2 77.54 -14.84 -18.56
C MET A 2 76.39 -13.85 -18.62
N ARG A 3 76.16 -13.11 -19.71
CA ARG A 3 75.13 -12.06 -19.81
C ARG A 3 73.75 -12.61 -20.11
N ASN A 4 73.67 -13.75 -20.78
CA ASN A 4 72.36 -14.38 -21.15
C ASN A 4 71.71 -15.12 -19.98
N VAL A 5 72.41 -15.55 -18.98
CA VAL A 5 71.88 -16.29 -17.82
C VAL A 5 71.16 -15.33 -16.87
N ARG A 6 71.60 -14.10 -16.72
CA ARG A 6 70.94 -13.09 -15.87
C ARG A 6 69.69 -12.55 -16.48
N PHE A 7 69.53 -12.52 -17.81
CA PHE A 7 68.36 -12.09 -18.52
C PHE A 7 67.25 -13.12 -18.38
N LYS A 8 67.54 -14.42 -18.56
CA LYS A 8 66.58 -15.50 -18.35
C LYS A 8 66.06 -15.59 -16.91
N LYS A 9 66.93 -15.37 -15.90
CA LYS A 9 66.50 -15.34 -14.50
C LYS A 9 65.53 -14.20 -14.20
N ARG A 10 65.72 -13.00 -14.77
CA ARG A 10 64.82 -11.86 -14.60
C ARG A 10 63.48 -12.09 -15.31
N GLN A 11 63.47 -12.70 -16.49
CA GLN A 11 62.24 -13.04 -17.19
C GLN A 11 61.42 -14.09 -16.44
N ASN A 12 62.03 -15.11 -15.88
CA ASN A 12 61.34 -16.11 -15.10
C ASN A 12 60.77 -15.54 -13.78
N LEU A 13 61.48 -14.58 -13.18
CA LEU A 13 61.01 -13.89 -11.98
C LEU A 13 59.82 -12.97 -12.25
N LEU A 14 59.81 -12.28 -13.38
CA LEU A 14 58.68 -11.47 -13.83
C LEU A 14 57.46 -12.32 -14.18
N LEU A 15 57.71 -13.47 -14.83
CA LEU A 15 56.62 -14.41 -15.20
C LEU A 15 55.98 -15.05 -13.96
N SER A 16 56.78 -15.44 -12.95
CA SER A 16 56.26 -15.96 -11.69
C SER A 16 55.51 -14.91 -10.89
N LEU A 17 55.96 -13.66 -10.90
CA LEU A 17 55.24 -12.55 -10.24
C LEU A 17 53.89 -12.28 -10.90
N LEU A 18 53.85 -12.35 -12.26
CA LEU A 18 52.60 -12.14 -13.03
C LEU A 18 51.57 -13.24 -12.78
N ILE A 19 52.02 -14.49 -12.61
CA ILE A 19 51.15 -15.63 -12.26
C ILE A 19 50.58 -15.47 -10.85
N VAL A 20 51.41 -15.05 -9.87
CA VAL A 20 50.94 -14.83 -8.49
C VAL A 20 49.94 -13.70 -8.42
N VAL A 21 50.18 -12.59 -9.13
CA VAL A 21 49.24 -11.46 -9.21
C VAL A 21 47.96 -11.87 -9.90
N GLY A 22 48.01 -12.70 -10.96
CA GLY A 22 46.83 -13.25 -11.65
C GLY A 22 45.95 -14.14 -10.76
N GLN A 23 46.58 -14.92 -9.85
CA GLN A 23 45.82 -15.74 -8.89
C GLN A 23 45.13 -14.90 -7.80
N PHE A 24 45.72 -13.76 -7.39
CA PHE A 24 45.05 -12.82 -6.44
C PHE A 24 43.87 -12.08 -7.06
N LEU A 25 43.89 -11.82 -8.38
CA LEU A 25 42.80 -11.18 -9.10
C LEU A 25 41.64 -12.16 -9.44
N ALA A 26 41.88 -13.44 -9.34
CA ALA A 26 40.86 -14.50 -9.62
C ALA A 26 40.14 -15.00 -8.36
N MET A 27 40.27 -14.32 -7.21
CA MET A 27 39.45 -14.64 -6.04
C MET A 27 38.00 -14.33 -6.35
N PRO A 28 37.09 -15.36 -6.35
CA PRO A 28 35.66 -15.09 -6.50
C PRO A 28 35.24 -14.20 -5.33
N LEU A 29 34.61 -13.06 -5.64
CA LEU A 29 33.90 -12.26 -4.66
C LEU A 29 32.76 -13.15 -4.12
N SER A 30 33.00 -13.72 -2.94
CA SER A 30 31.97 -14.47 -2.21
C SER A 30 30.85 -13.48 -1.89
N GLN A 31 29.75 -13.56 -2.64
CA GLN A 31 28.51 -12.86 -2.28
C GLN A 31 27.88 -13.66 -1.16
N ALA A 32 27.98 -13.15 0.05
CA ALA A 32 27.23 -13.70 1.17
C ALA A 32 25.80 -13.15 1.09
N ASP A 33 24.88 -13.90 0.52
CA ASP A 33 23.45 -13.59 0.56
C ASP A 33 22.97 -13.65 2.01
N ARG A 34 22.18 -12.64 2.39
CA ARG A 34 21.60 -12.63 3.75
C ARG A 34 20.43 -13.60 3.79
N ILE A 35 20.26 -14.32 4.88
CA ILE A 35 19.14 -15.25 5.07
C ILE A 35 17.81 -14.58 4.78
N LYS A 36 17.64 -13.30 5.13
CA LYS A 36 16.44 -12.52 4.87
C LYS A 36 16.10 -12.33 3.37
N ASP A 37 17.09 -12.50 2.48
CA ASP A 37 16.94 -12.29 1.03
C ASP A 37 16.61 -13.61 0.30
N ILE A 38 16.86 -14.75 0.95
CA ILE A 38 16.68 -16.10 0.38
C ILE A 38 15.65 -16.95 1.12
N ALA A 39 15.20 -16.53 2.30
CA ALA A 39 14.23 -17.28 3.09
C ALA A 39 13.17 -16.37 3.70
N THR A 40 11.95 -16.87 3.76
CA THR A 40 10.83 -16.23 4.47
C THR A 40 10.49 -17.02 5.72
N LEU A 41 10.12 -16.31 6.78
CA LEU A 41 9.65 -16.96 8.02
C LEU A 41 8.27 -17.57 7.78
N GLN A 42 8.12 -18.85 8.08
CA GLN A 42 6.83 -19.52 8.00
C GLN A 42 5.86 -18.92 9.04
N GLY A 43 4.61 -18.66 8.62
CA GLY A 43 3.57 -18.11 9.51
C GLY A 43 3.59 -16.59 9.66
N VAL A 44 4.52 -15.87 9.00
CA VAL A 44 4.56 -14.41 9.00
C VAL A 44 3.98 -13.92 7.70
N GLN A 45 2.70 -13.55 7.71
CA GLN A 45 2.00 -13.02 6.55
C GLN A 45 1.29 -11.71 6.90
N ALA A 46 1.29 -10.78 5.95
CA ALA A 46 0.44 -9.60 6.05
C ALA A 46 -1.01 -9.99 5.70
N ASN A 47 -1.96 -9.43 6.43
CA ASN A 47 -3.37 -9.71 6.22
C ASN A 47 -4.03 -8.54 5.49
N GLN A 48 -4.77 -8.86 4.43
CA GLN A 48 -5.52 -7.86 3.69
C GLN A 48 -6.81 -7.53 4.42
N LEU A 49 -7.04 -6.24 4.65
CA LEU A 49 -8.26 -5.72 5.24
C LEU A 49 -9.05 -4.96 4.20
N VAL A 50 -10.36 -5.15 4.21
CA VAL A 50 -11.29 -4.50 3.28
C VAL A 50 -12.47 -3.94 4.06
N GLY A 51 -12.96 -2.78 3.63
CA GLY A 51 -14.17 -2.16 4.15
C GLY A 51 -14.90 -1.36 3.07
N VAL A 52 -16.13 -0.99 3.35
CA VAL A 52 -16.91 -0.05 2.55
C VAL A 52 -17.14 1.18 3.40
N GLY A 53 -16.78 2.33 2.87
CA GLY A 53 -16.89 3.61 3.56
C GLY A 53 -17.56 4.69 2.75
N LEU A 54 -17.68 5.84 3.37
CA LEU A 54 -18.23 7.04 2.77
C LEU A 54 -17.16 8.14 2.76
N VAL A 55 -17.00 8.78 1.62
CA VAL A 55 -16.18 9.98 1.48
C VAL A 55 -17.10 11.18 1.35
N THR A 56 -16.84 12.20 2.16
CA THR A 56 -17.60 13.46 2.21
C THR A 56 -16.71 14.64 1.79
N GLY A 57 -17.31 15.81 1.58
CA GLY A 57 -16.57 17.04 1.27
C GLY A 57 -16.09 17.13 -0.19
N LEU A 58 -16.63 16.33 -1.10
CA LEU A 58 -16.32 16.39 -2.53
C LEU A 58 -17.02 17.59 -3.17
N ASP A 59 -16.24 18.43 -3.88
CA ASP A 59 -16.77 19.63 -4.55
C ASP A 59 -17.44 19.28 -5.90
N GLY A 60 -18.65 18.74 -5.83
CA GLY A 60 -19.44 18.38 -7.01
C GLY A 60 -18.89 17.19 -7.81
N THR A 61 -17.83 16.53 -7.35
CA THR A 61 -17.15 15.42 -8.04
C THR A 61 -17.51 14.04 -7.49
N GLY A 62 -18.34 13.98 -6.46
CA GLY A 62 -18.81 12.73 -5.86
C GLY A 62 -19.84 11.99 -6.72
N ASP A 63 -20.44 10.98 -6.13
CA ASP A 63 -21.42 10.14 -6.81
C ASP A 63 -22.68 10.90 -7.20
N GLN A 64 -23.19 10.60 -8.37
CA GLN A 64 -24.53 11.02 -8.78
C GLN A 64 -25.57 10.09 -8.15
N THR A 65 -26.17 10.51 -7.05
CA THR A 65 -27.10 9.68 -6.26
C THR A 65 -28.32 9.21 -7.06
N THR A 66 -28.67 9.89 -8.14
CA THR A 66 -29.72 9.45 -9.08
C THR A 66 -29.34 8.21 -9.88
N GLN A 67 -28.05 8.00 -10.12
CA GLN A 67 -27.50 6.84 -10.86
C GLN A 67 -26.91 5.79 -9.91
N ALA A 68 -26.57 6.19 -8.69
CA ALA A 68 -26.03 5.35 -7.63
C ALA A 68 -26.92 5.44 -6.37
N PRO A 69 -28.09 4.81 -6.37
CA PRO A 69 -29.06 4.93 -5.27
C PRO A 69 -28.52 4.38 -3.95
N PHE A 70 -27.61 3.40 -3.99
CA PHE A 70 -26.97 2.87 -2.79
C PHE A 70 -26.07 3.91 -2.08
N THR A 71 -25.56 4.93 -2.77
CA THR A 71 -24.81 6.04 -2.14
C THR A 71 -25.74 6.86 -1.25
N ALA A 72 -26.97 7.13 -1.71
CA ALA A 72 -27.98 7.83 -0.91
C ALA A 72 -28.40 7.02 0.32
N GLU A 73 -28.57 5.71 0.17
CA GLU A 73 -28.90 4.81 1.28
C GLU A 73 -27.76 4.71 2.30
N SER A 74 -26.51 4.58 1.84
CA SER A 74 -25.32 4.56 2.71
C SER A 74 -25.18 5.87 3.51
N PHE A 75 -25.44 7.00 2.87
CA PHE A 75 -25.42 8.30 3.53
C PHE A 75 -26.55 8.44 4.56
N ARG A 76 -27.74 7.95 4.24
CA ARG A 76 -28.87 7.91 5.17
C ARG A 76 -28.53 7.06 6.40
N ALA A 77 -28.01 5.85 6.19
CA ALA A 77 -27.60 4.97 7.27
C ALA A 77 -26.47 5.58 8.14
N TYR A 78 -25.56 6.32 7.52
CA TYR A 78 -24.54 7.05 8.24
C TYR A 78 -25.12 8.15 9.15
N LEU A 79 -26.05 8.97 8.65
CA LEU A 79 -26.69 10.03 9.43
C LEU A 79 -27.57 9.47 10.56
N ASP A 80 -28.22 8.34 10.33
CA ASP A 80 -29.00 7.63 11.35
C ASP A 80 -28.17 7.25 12.58
N GLN A 81 -26.89 6.90 12.39
CA GLN A 81 -25.95 6.60 13.51
C GLN A 81 -25.72 7.82 14.40
N PHE A 82 -25.92 9.03 13.89
CA PHE A 82 -25.81 10.29 14.65
C PHE A 82 -27.15 10.82 15.16
N GLY A 83 -28.22 10.01 15.01
CA GLY A 83 -29.56 10.40 15.46
C GLY A 83 -30.21 11.45 14.57
N ILE A 84 -29.81 11.56 13.32
CA ILE A 84 -30.41 12.45 12.32
C ILE A 84 -31.28 11.61 11.37
N PRO A 85 -32.56 11.36 11.71
CA PRO A 85 -33.39 10.52 10.88
C PRO A 85 -33.83 11.30 9.63
N ILE A 86 -33.65 10.65 8.48
CA ILE A 86 -34.08 11.21 7.21
C ILE A 86 -35.36 10.48 6.77
N PRO A 87 -36.47 11.21 6.50
CA PRO A 87 -37.71 10.58 6.10
C PRO A 87 -37.56 9.68 4.85
N PRO A 88 -38.21 8.52 4.84
CA PRO A 88 -38.26 7.66 3.65
C PRO A 88 -38.80 8.45 2.44
N GLY A 89 -38.19 8.28 1.27
CA GLY A 89 -38.59 8.97 0.04
C GLY A 89 -37.98 10.36 -0.14
N SER A 90 -37.18 10.86 0.80
CA SER A 90 -36.39 12.08 0.60
C SER A 90 -35.40 11.87 -0.54
N ASN A 91 -35.49 12.67 -1.59
CA ASN A 91 -34.63 12.57 -2.76
C ASN A 91 -33.36 13.42 -2.53
N PHE A 92 -32.24 12.77 -2.18
CA PHE A 92 -30.96 13.43 -2.07
C PHE A 92 -30.29 13.48 -3.43
N GLN A 93 -30.24 14.67 -4.00
CA GLN A 93 -29.43 14.95 -5.19
C GLN A 93 -28.17 15.67 -4.75
N THR A 94 -27.16 14.90 -4.35
CA THR A 94 -25.87 15.46 -3.96
C THR A 94 -24.77 14.87 -4.83
N ARG A 95 -23.70 15.63 -5.00
CA ARG A 95 -22.44 15.19 -5.63
C ARG A 95 -21.25 15.41 -4.70
N ASN A 96 -21.53 15.63 -3.42
CA ASN A 96 -20.50 15.94 -2.41
C ASN A 96 -20.10 14.71 -1.60
N ILE A 97 -20.66 13.55 -1.92
CA ILE A 97 -20.41 12.28 -1.25
C ILE A 97 -20.11 11.18 -2.27
N ALA A 98 -19.35 10.18 -1.86
CA ALA A 98 -19.08 8.99 -2.65
C ALA A 98 -18.96 7.76 -1.76
N VAL A 99 -19.52 6.62 -2.20
CA VAL A 99 -19.26 5.33 -1.59
C VAL A 99 -17.96 4.76 -2.14
N VAL A 100 -17.11 4.29 -1.24
CA VAL A 100 -15.76 3.86 -1.56
C VAL A 100 -15.43 2.49 -0.98
N SER A 101 -14.60 1.74 -1.70
CA SER A 101 -13.87 0.61 -1.15
C SER A 101 -12.63 1.12 -0.44
N VAL A 102 -12.40 0.62 0.75
CA VAL A 102 -11.27 0.98 1.61
C VAL A 102 -10.45 -0.27 1.84
N GLN A 103 -9.17 -0.21 1.52
CA GLN A 103 -8.25 -1.33 1.61
C GLN A 103 -7.03 -0.94 2.42
N ALA A 104 -6.57 -1.85 3.27
CA ALA A 104 -5.34 -1.69 4.02
C ALA A 104 -4.62 -3.04 4.15
N GLU A 105 -3.32 -2.99 4.32
CA GLU A 105 -2.51 -4.16 4.62
C GLU A 105 -2.12 -4.11 6.09
N LEU A 106 -2.55 -5.12 6.85
CA LEU A 106 -2.19 -5.26 8.25
C LEU A 106 -0.89 -6.07 8.33
N PRO A 107 0.23 -5.45 8.74
CA PRO A 107 1.50 -6.17 8.89
C PRO A 107 1.38 -7.28 9.92
N ALA A 108 2.18 -8.32 9.75
CA ALA A 108 2.33 -9.32 10.80
C ALA A 108 2.80 -8.68 12.11
N PHE A 109 2.30 -9.15 13.23
CA PHE A 109 2.58 -8.63 14.58
C PHE A 109 2.13 -7.18 14.83
N ALA A 110 1.23 -6.64 14.00
CA ALA A 110 0.65 -5.32 14.26
C ALA A 110 -0.13 -5.34 15.57
N LYS A 111 0.15 -4.33 16.41
CA LYS A 111 -0.50 -4.20 17.72
C LYS A 111 -1.64 -3.18 17.68
N PRO A 112 -2.64 -3.31 18.57
CA PRO A 112 -3.67 -2.29 18.73
C PRO A 112 -3.07 -0.90 18.94
N GLY A 113 -3.62 0.10 18.23
CA GLY A 113 -3.13 1.47 18.21
C GLY A 113 -2.05 1.77 17.16
N GLN A 114 -1.56 0.78 16.45
CA GLN A 114 -0.62 0.99 15.35
C GLN A 114 -1.35 1.59 14.13
N SER A 115 -0.74 2.62 13.52
CA SER A 115 -1.26 3.23 12.30
C SER A 115 -0.79 2.48 11.06
N ILE A 116 -1.69 2.26 10.11
CA ILE A 116 -1.43 1.64 8.82
C ILE A 116 -1.97 2.52 7.68
N ASP A 117 -1.34 2.42 6.52
CA ASP A 117 -1.75 3.15 5.33
C ASP A 117 -3.03 2.57 4.74
N VAL A 118 -3.85 3.46 4.16
CA VAL A 118 -5.13 3.10 3.57
C VAL A 118 -5.18 3.53 2.12
N THR A 119 -5.70 2.67 1.27
CA THR A 119 -6.06 2.98 -0.11
C THR A 119 -7.58 3.03 -0.23
N VAL A 120 -8.08 4.08 -0.86
CA VAL A 120 -9.51 4.37 -1.02
C VAL A 120 -9.83 4.48 -2.49
N SER A 121 -10.83 3.74 -2.98
CA SER A 121 -11.24 3.70 -4.38
C SER A 121 -12.75 3.88 -4.51
N SER A 122 -13.21 4.70 -5.43
CA SER A 122 -14.65 4.88 -5.69
C SER A 122 -15.29 3.57 -6.15
N LEU A 123 -16.46 3.24 -5.60
CA LEU A 123 -17.26 2.08 -5.98
C LEU A 123 -18.36 2.43 -6.99
N ALA A 124 -18.67 3.70 -7.15
CA ALA A 124 -19.75 4.12 -8.04
C ALA A 124 -19.22 5.02 -9.18
N ASN A 125 -19.80 6.18 -9.35
CA ASN A 125 -19.53 7.05 -10.49
C ASN A 125 -18.93 8.41 -10.09
N ALA A 126 -18.25 8.47 -8.95
CA ALA A 126 -17.52 9.67 -8.55
C ALA A 126 -16.41 10.00 -9.56
N ALA A 127 -16.44 11.22 -10.05
CA ALA A 127 -15.46 11.68 -11.02
C ALA A 127 -14.07 11.93 -10.38
N SER A 128 -14.05 12.32 -9.10
CA SER A 128 -12.82 12.54 -8.32
C SER A 128 -13.09 12.43 -6.84
N LEU A 129 -12.13 11.90 -6.09
CA LEU A 129 -12.12 11.88 -4.62
C LEU A 129 -11.25 12.99 -4.02
N ARG A 130 -10.75 13.90 -4.84
CA ARG A 130 -9.85 14.97 -4.40
C ARG A 130 -10.56 15.92 -3.43
N GLY A 131 -9.85 16.25 -2.33
CA GLY A 131 -10.36 17.13 -1.28
C GLY A 131 -11.36 16.45 -0.33
N GLY A 132 -11.72 15.18 -0.58
CA GLY A 132 -12.63 14.45 0.26
C GLY A 132 -11.99 13.93 1.55
N THR A 133 -12.85 13.67 2.52
CA THR A 133 -12.51 13.06 3.81
C THR A 133 -13.23 11.73 3.92
N LEU A 134 -12.49 10.67 4.24
CA LEU A 134 -13.07 9.36 4.56
C LEU A 134 -13.67 9.41 5.96
N GLU A 135 -14.94 9.09 6.04
CA GLU A 135 -15.65 8.92 7.30
C GLU A 135 -15.25 7.60 7.97
N ARG A 136 -15.51 7.52 9.28
CA ARG A 136 -15.14 6.33 10.07
C ARG A 136 -15.64 5.06 9.43
N THR A 137 -14.70 4.20 9.04
CA THR A 137 -14.92 2.97 8.29
C THR A 137 -14.26 1.81 9.01
N PHE A 138 -15.01 0.72 9.21
CA PHE A 138 -14.47 -0.51 9.77
C PHE A 138 -13.82 -1.35 8.68
N LEU A 139 -12.58 -1.79 8.94
CA LEU A 139 -11.85 -2.67 8.06
C LEU A 139 -11.86 -4.09 8.61
N MET A 140 -12.35 -5.01 7.81
CA MET A 140 -12.54 -6.40 8.17
C MET A 140 -11.53 -7.30 7.47
N GLY A 141 -11.12 -8.35 8.17
CA GLY A 141 -10.34 -9.45 7.59
C GLY A 141 -11.22 -10.44 6.82
N VAL A 142 -10.60 -11.49 6.31
CA VAL A 142 -11.28 -12.58 5.57
C VAL A 142 -12.28 -13.34 6.43
N ASP A 143 -12.07 -13.35 7.74
CA ASP A 143 -12.94 -13.97 8.76
C ASP A 143 -14.19 -13.11 9.10
N GLY A 144 -14.28 -11.90 8.57
CA GLY A 144 -15.38 -10.96 8.84
C GLY A 144 -15.22 -10.17 10.14
N GLU A 145 -14.12 -10.34 10.87
CA GLU A 145 -13.83 -9.60 12.09
C GLU A 145 -13.20 -8.23 11.79
N VAL A 146 -13.46 -7.24 12.64
CA VAL A 146 -12.91 -5.89 12.51
C VAL A 146 -11.51 -5.84 13.13
N TYR A 147 -10.51 -5.52 12.31
CA TYR A 147 -9.11 -5.40 12.72
C TYR A 147 -8.58 -3.98 12.77
N ALA A 148 -9.18 -3.07 11.99
CA ALA A 148 -8.77 -1.66 12.00
C ALA A 148 -9.96 -0.73 11.75
N ILE A 149 -9.79 0.52 12.12
CA ILE A 149 -10.74 1.60 11.86
C ILE A 149 -10.00 2.67 11.04
N ALA A 150 -10.54 2.97 9.86
CA ALA A 150 -9.99 3.96 8.93
C ALA A 150 -10.79 5.25 8.95
N GLN A 151 -10.08 6.40 8.91
CA GLN A 151 -10.66 7.73 8.72
C GLN A 151 -9.57 8.73 8.32
N GLY A 152 -9.95 9.83 7.68
CA GLY A 152 -9.03 10.93 7.41
C GLY A 152 -9.12 11.52 6.03
N ASN A 153 -8.31 12.53 5.77
CA ASN A 153 -8.30 13.28 4.50
C ASN A 153 -7.58 12.50 3.40
N LEU A 154 -8.18 12.41 2.23
CA LEU A 154 -7.61 11.72 1.09
C LEU A 154 -6.53 12.56 0.41
N ILE A 155 -5.40 11.92 0.15
CA ILE A 155 -4.38 12.42 -0.76
C ILE A 155 -4.60 11.74 -2.11
N VAL A 156 -5.12 12.49 -3.07
CA VAL A 156 -5.34 12.02 -4.44
C VAL A 156 -4.23 12.56 -5.32
N GLY A 157 -3.39 11.68 -5.83
CA GLY A 157 -2.32 12.04 -6.76
C GLY A 157 -2.86 12.42 -8.14
N GLY A 158 -2.05 13.14 -8.91
CA GLY A 158 -2.34 13.48 -10.30
C GLY A 158 -2.67 14.95 -10.53
N LEU A 159 -2.30 15.42 -11.72
CA LEU A 159 -2.58 16.75 -12.24
C LEU A 159 -3.63 16.61 -13.35
N GLY A 160 -4.79 17.22 -13.15
CA GLY A 160 -5.76 17.43 -14.22
C GLY A 160 -5.64 18.90 -14.66
N VAL A 161 -5.26 19.14 -15.91
CA VAL A 161 -5.29 20.48 -16.52
C VAL A 161 -6.39 20.48 -17.57
N GLN A 162 -7.37 21.36 -17.39
CA GLN A 162 -8.36 21.67 -18.44
C GLN A 162 -7.87 22.90 -19.19
N GLY A 163 -7.65 22.75 -20.49
CA GLY A 163 -7.42 23.88 -21.39
C GLY A 163 -8.71 24.64 -21.66
N ALA A 164 -8.61 25.96 -21.90
CA ALA A 164 -9.75 26.83 -22.23
C ALA A 164 -10.42 26.43 -23.55
N ASP A 165 -9.81 25.59 -24.35
CA ASP A 165 -10.28 25.07 -25.65
C ASP A 165 -11.00 23.70 -25.54
N GLY A 166 -11.27 23.22 -24.32
CA GLY A 166 -11.95 21.94 -24.08
C GLY A 166 -11.02 20.71 -24.10
N SER A 167 -9.72 20.88 -24.29
CA SER A 167 -8.74 19.81 -24.14
C SER A 167 -8.50 19.52 -22.65
N SER A 168 -8.62 18.26 -22.24
CA SER A 168 -8.28 17.83 -20.88
C SER A 168 -7.15 16.81 -20.92
N VAL A 169 -6.09 17.06 -20.19
CA VAL A 169 -5.05 16.08 -19.90
C VAL A 169 -5.19 15.64 -18.46
N SER A 170 -5.65 14.41 -18.25
CA SER A 170 -5.69 13.80 -16.92
C SER A 170 -4.52 12.82 -16.80
N ILE A 171 -3.57 13.15 -15.95
CA ILE A 171 -2.49 12.25 -15.58
C ILE A 171 -2.85 11.67 -14.21
N ASN A 172 -3.11 10.37 -14.18
CA ASN A 172 -3.53 9.58 -13.02
C ASN A 172 -5.07 9.54 -12.79
N VAL A 173 -5.50 8.47 -12.12
CA VAL A 173 -6.93 8.18 -11.87
C VAL A 173 -7.38 8.95 -10.64
N PRO A 174 -8.26 9.97 -10.78
CA PRO A 174 -8.67 10.81 -9.66
C PRO A 174 -9.68 10.14 -8.72
N SER A 175 -10.19 8.96 -9.07
CA SER A 175 -11.13 8.14 -8.27
C SER A 175 -10.44 7.21 -7.27
N VAL A 176 -9.11 7.30 -7.15
CA VAL A 176 -8.30 6.55 -6.16
C VAL A 176 -7.47 7.53 -5.35
N GLY A 177 -7.47 7.36 -4.04
CA GLY A 177 -6.66 8.14 -3.10
C GLY A 177 -6.00 7.28 -2.05
N ARG A 178 -5.07 7.87 -1.29
CA ARG A 178 -4.41 7.23 -0.14
C ARG A 178 -4.55 8.12 1.08
N ILE A 179 -4.57 7.50 2.25
CA ILE A 179 -4.52 8.15 3.54
C ILE A 179 -3.34 7.54 4.30
N PRO A 180 -2.17 8.19 4.32
CA PRO A 180 -1.02 7.70 5.08
C PRO A 180 -1.34 7.63 6.55
N GLY A 181 -1.11 6.46 7.19
CA GLY A 181 -1.47 6.23 8.58
C GLY A 181 -2.97 6.38 8.87
N GLY A 182 -3.82 6.26 7.85
CA GLY A 182 -5.25 6.57 7.92
C GLY A 182 -6.11 5.55 8.65
N ALA A 183 -5.57 4.40 9.01
CA ALA A 183 -6.28 3.45 9.86
C ALA A 183 -5.49 3.13 11.12
N SER A 184 -6.22 2.93 12.21
CA SER A 184 -5.69 2.47 13.49
C SER A 184 -6.11 1.02 13.73
N THR A 185 -5.16 0.16 14.02
CA THR A 185 -5.41 -1.24 14.37
C THR A 185 -6.13 -1.32 15.71
N VAL A 186 -7.20 -2.13 15.79
CA VAL A 186 -7.98 -2.34 17.02
C VAL A 186 -7.81 -3.75 17.57
N LYS A 187 -7.47 -4.72 16.71
CA LYS A 187 -7.29 -6.12 17.09
C LYS A 187 -6.01 -6.65 16.44
N GLU A 188 -5.26 -7.44 17.18
CA GLU A 188 -4.09 -8.17 16.71
C GLU A 188 -4.53 -9.43 15.97
N VAL A 189 -3.85 -9.78 14.87
CA VAL A 189 -4.02 -11.10 14.25
C VAL A 189 -3.08 -12.09 14.92
N GLU A 190 -3.64 -13.15 15.47
CA GLU A 190 -2.84 -14.24 15.99
C GLU A 190 -2.05 -14.90 14.86
N THR A 191 -0.73 -14.83 14.94
CA THR A 191 0.16 -15.47 13.98
C THR A 191 0.63 -16.80 14.55
N ALA A 192 0.65 -17.84 13.72
CA ALA A 192 1.11 -19.18 14.10
C ALA A 192 2.62 -19.26 14.43
N PHE A 193 3.31 -18.11 14.42
CA PHE A 193 4.76 -18.01 14.63
C PHE A 193 5.24 -18.57 15.97
N ASN A 194 4.38 -18.59 17.00
CA ASN A 194 4.75 -18.97 18.37
C ASN A 194 4.06 -20.24 18.86
N GLN A 195 3.55 -21.09 17.98
CA GLN A 195 2.87 -22.34 18.37
C GLN A 195 3.82 -23.55 18.47
N GLY A 196 5.14 -23.37 18.35
CA GLY A 196 6.13 -24.44 18.42
C GLY A 196 7.47 -23.98 18.97
N ASP A 197 8.30 -24.93 19.41
CA ASP A 197 9.65 -24.71 19.95
C ASP A 197 10.70 -24.39 18.86
N SER A 198 10.29 -24.23 17.59
CA SER A 198 11.20 -24.02 16.46
C SER A 198 10.72 -22.96 15.49
N ILE A 199 11.66 -22.18 14.96
CA ILE A 199 11.43 -21.23 13.87
C ILE A 199 11.72 -21.95 12.56
N THR A 200 10.73 -22.01 11.66
CA THR A 200 10.87 -22.63 10.34
C THR A 200 11.03 -21.55 9.25
N PHE A 201 11.99 -21.74 8.36
CA PHE A 201 12.21 -20.93 7.18
C PHE A 201 11.77 -21.70 5.93
N ASN A 202 11.14 -21.00 5.00
CA ASN A 202 10.78 -21.48 3.65
C ASN A 202 11.63 -20.78 2.62
#